data_433362259eaaecf0efacfbcaad45068a
#
_entry.id   433362259eaaecf0efacfbcaad45068a
#
_cell.length_a   1.000
_cell.length_b   1.000
_cell.length_c   1.000
_cell.angle_alpha   90.00
_cell.angle_beta   90.00
_cell.angle_gamma   90.00
#
_symmetry.space_group_name_H-M   'P 1'
#
loop_
_entity.id
_entity.type
_entity.pdbx_description
1 polymer ?
#
loop_
_entity_poly.entity_id
_entity_poly.type
_entity_poly.pdbx_seq_one_letter_code
_entity_poly.pdbx_strand_id
1 'polypeptide(L)'
;MNLGSWSGRQSGLRVVMMGGIFLAVGAGLRCVGAQEAEVGPMPLTPLQVVKAMIANEDDDPAHMDRYEFLSNERSERTGEHMWTERVVETAQGRIRFLLAVDGRPLSAEQEQKERGRLAAIVADPNGFVARESAQKDDEAQARKMLNLLPQAFIFDNVRLENGVWKMDFHPNPKSSQHGIEERVLFAMSGSVAIDAKQERILHIEGRLPSDVSIGFGLLATVRAGSHFSSDRADKGGHWRTVHVLTAMQGKAILFKSVSRESDITRSEFHYLDEGMTIAQAVALVEAGGPARTAGDETARNR
;
A
#
# COMPACT_ATOMS: atom_id res chain seq x y z
N MET A 1 -6.49 -27.05 15.79
CA MET A 1 -5.70 -25.82 15.96
C MET A 1 -6.63 -24.70 16.39
N ASN A 2 -6.48 -24.23 17.60
CA ASN A 2 -7.38 -23.27 18.26
C ASN A 2 -7.07 -21.87 17.72
N LEU A 3 -7.99 -21.29 16.94
CA LEU A 3 -7.96 -19.87 16.61
C LEU A 3 -8.56 -19.10 17.78
N GLY A 4 -7.72 -18.78 18.76
CA GLY A 4 -8.12 -18.05 19.94
C GLY A 4 -8.56 -16.63 19.61
N SER A 5 -9.64 -16.21 20.25
CA SER A 5 -10.15 -14.83 20.28
C SER A 5 -9.07 -13.89 20.83
N TRP A 6 -8.58 -12.98 19.99
CA TRP A 6 -7.68 -11.92 20.41
C TRP A 6 -8.47 -10.63 20.63
N SER A 7 -8.92 -10.43 21.88
CA SER A 7 -9.23 -9.11 22.42
C SER A 7 -8.09 -8.73 23.35
N GLY A 8 -7.12 -8.02 22.85
CA GLY A 8 -6.00 -7.49 23.63
C GLY A 8 -5.78 -6.03 23.32
N ARG A 9 -6.39 -5.16 24.14
CA ARG A 9 -6.02 -3.74 24.19
C ARG A 9 -4.56 -3.66 24.64
N GLN A 10 -3.64 -3.34 23.75
CA GLN A 10 -2.32 -2.87 24.13
C GLN A 10 -2.11 -1.48 23.54
N SER A 11 -2.21 -0.49 24.41
CA SER A 11 -1.62 0.84 24.22
C SER A 11 -0.11 0.71 24.26
N GLY A 12 0.48 0.30 23.15
CA GLY A 12 1.91 0.26 22.93
C GLY A 12 2.24 1.14 21.74
N LEU A 13 3.29 1.93 21.87
CA LEU A 13 3.88 2.82 20.89
C LEU A 13 3.63 2.32 19.45
N ARG A 14 2.64 2.90 18.77
CA ARG A 14 2.35 2.62 17.37
C ARG A 14 3.45 3.24 16.55
N VAL A 15 4.47 2.46 16.23
CA VAL A 15 5.31 2.77 15.09
C VAL A 15 4.42 2.53 13.87
N VAL A 16 3.83 3.62 13.35
CA VAL A 16 3.00 3.58 12.16
C VAL A 16 3.83 3.01 11.03
N MET A 17 3.42 1.86 10.56
CA MET A 17 4.05 1.23 9.41
C MET A 17 3.58 1.88 8.13
N MET A 18 4.53 2.24 7.31
CA MET A 18 4.35 2.59 5.90
C MET A 18 3.98 1.35 5.07
N GLY A 19 2.98 0.61 5.50
CA GLY A 19 2.48 -0.57 4.79
C GLY A 19 1.04 -0.36 4.40
N GLY A 20 0.78 0.29 3.29
CA GLY A 20 -0.59 0.45 2.80
C GLY A 20 -0.86 1.77 2.10
N ILE A 21 0.16 2.35 1.50
CA ILE A 21 0.06 3.64 0.89
C ILE A 21 0.09 3.50 -0.60
N PHE A 22 -0.97 3.78 -1.20
CA PHE A 22 -1.08 4.58 -2.43
C PHE A 22 -2.45 4.35 -3.06
N LEU A 23 -3.25 5.36 -2.96
CA LEU A 23 -4.58 5.44 -3.50
C LEU A 23 -4.58 6.09 -4.87
N ALA A 24 -5.36 5.52 -5.75
CA ALA A 24 -5.45 5.88 -7.14
C ALA A 24 -6.41 7.02 -7.40
N VAL A 25 -6.22 7.64 -8.52
CA VAL A 25 -7.11 8.65 -9.02
C VAL A 25 -7.27 8.66 -10.52
N GLY A 26 -8.49 8.85 -10.93
CA GLY A 26 -8.91 8.79 -12.30
C GLY A 26 -8.88 10.13 -13.05
N ALA A 27 -8.79 10.01 -14.35
CA ALA A 27 -8.60 11.07 -15.30
C ALA A 27 -9.90 11.77 -15.68
N GLY A 28 -9.86 13.10 -15.78
CA GLY A 28 -10.83 13.88 -16.53
C GLY A 28 -10.40 14.01 -18.00
N LEU A 29 -11.24 13.57 -18.92
CA LEU A 29 -11.07 13.79 -20.35
C LEU A 29 -11.17 15.28 -20.66
N ARG A 30 -10.12 15.85 -21.26
CA ARG A 30 -10.24 17.03 -22.11
C ARG A 30 -9.60 16.73 -23.46
N CYS A 31 -10.44 16.48 -24.46
CA CYS A 31 -10.06 16.57 -25.85
C CYS A 31 -9.84 18.04 -26.20
N VAL A 32 -8.61 18.43 -26.46
CA VAL A 32 -8.31 19.59 -27.29
C VAL A 32 -7.19 19.18 -28.24
N GLY A 33 -7.50 19.10 -29.50
CA GLY A 33 -6.51 18.99 -30.55
C GLY A 33 -5.65 20.25 -30.58
N ALA A 34 -4.34 20.07 -30.47
CA ALA A 34 -3.38 21.12 -30.78
C ALA A 34 -2.09 20.46 -31.29
N GLN A 35 -1.61 21.03 -32.37
CA GLN A 35 -0.36 20.81 -33.03
C GLN A 35 0.79 20.42 -32.12
N GLU A 36 1.50 19.36 -32.50
CA GLU A 36 2.83 19.02 -32.01
C GLU A 36 3.79 20.17 -32.29
N ALA A 37 3.96 21.05 -31.32
CA ALA A 37 5.15 21.85 -31.22
C ALA A 37 6.16 20.98 -30.46
N GLU A 38 7.25 20.57 -31.10
CA GLU A 38 8.45 20.08 -30.42
C GLU A 38 8.94 21.18 -29.46
N VAL A 39 8.39 21.21 -28.27
CA VAL A 39 8.99 21.92 -27.15
C VAL A 39 10.08 21.00 -26.65
N GLY A 40 11.31 21.29 -27.03
CA GLY A 40 12.49 20.66 -26.42
C GLY A 40 12.34 20.68 -24.89
N PRO A 41 12.73 19.60 -24.20
CA PRO A 41 12.47 19.47 -22.78
C PRO A 41 13.14 20.62 -22.05
N MET A 42 12.36 21.53 -21.48
CA MET A 42 12.86 22.34 -20.37
C MET A 42 13.30 21.33 -19.29
N PRO A 43 14.58 21.39 -18.84
CA PRO A 43 15.05 20.43 -17.86
C PRO A 43 14.28 20.70 -16.55
N LEU A 44 13.24 19.91 -16.32
CA LEU A 44 12.57 19.89 -15.01
C LEU A 44 13.61 19.53 -13.96
N THR A 45 13.69 20.32 -12.92
CA THR A 45 14.54 19.94 -11.80
C THR A 45 13.95 18.68 -11.15
N PRO A 46 14.77 17.78 -10.56
CA PRO A 46 14.28 16.60 -9.86
C PRO A 46 13.14 16.91 -8.89
N LEU A 47 13.28 18.02 -8.16
CA LEU A 47 12.29 18.49 -7.21
C LEU A 47 10.96 18.89 -7.89
N GLN A 48 10.99 19.44 -9.10
CA GLN A 48 9.76 19.75 -9.86
C GLN A 48 9.04 18.47 -10.28
N VAL A 49 9.77 17.46 -10.76
CA VAL A 49 9.20 16.15 -11.10
C VAL A 49 8.53 15.51 -9.89
N VAL A 50 9.20 15.51 -8.73
CA VAL A 50 8.63 14.95 -7.50
C VAL A 50 7.40 15.73 -7.03
N LYS A 51 7.40 17.05 -7.12
CA LYS A 51 6.23 17.88 -6.75
C LYS A 51 5.06 17.66 -7.69
N ALA A 52 5.28 17.54 -8.99
CA ALA A 52 4.23 17.24 -9.97
C ALA A 52 3.62 15.85 -9.69
N MET A 53 4.47 14.87 -9.43
CA MET A 53 4.04 13.53 -9.05
C MET A 53 3.17 13.56 -7.79
N ILE A 54 3.58 14.26 -6.73
CA ILE A 54 2.79 14.36 -5.49
C ILE A 54 1.44 15.03 -5.77
N ALA A 55 1.40 16.11 -6.55
CA ALA A 55 0.17 16.79 -6.90
C ALA A 55 -0.81 15.87 -7.64
N ASN A 56 -0.28 14.99 -8.50
CA ASN A 56 -1.11 14.01 -9.22
C ASN A 56 -1.56 12.84 -8.32
N GLU A 57 -0.77 12.47 -7.29
CA GLU A 57 -1.18 11.43 -6.36
C GLU A 57 -2.31 11.85 -5.42
N ASP A 58 -2.49 13.13 -5.17
CA ASP A 58 -3.55 13.66 -4.31
C ASP A 58 -4.94 13.74 -4.98
N ASP A 59 -4.99 13.48 -6.27
CA ASP A 59 -6.17 13.69 -7.08
C ASP A 59 -7.19 12.55 -7.02
N ASP A 60 -8.43 12.82 -6.62
CA ASP A 60 -9.66 12.04 -6.67
C ASP A 60 -9.87 10.88 -5.67
N PRO A 61 -10.23 11.21 -4.43
CA PRO A 61 -10.76 10.23 -3.47
C PRO A 61 -12.01 9.47 -3.99
N ALA A 62 -12.71 10.00 -5.00
CA ALA A 62 -13.99 9.47 -5.46
C ALA A 62 -13.93 8.09 -6.13
N HIS A 63 -12.73 7.65 -6.55
CA HIS A 63 -12.55 6.36 -7.22
C HIS A 63 -11.83 5.31 -6.38
N MET A 64 -11.51 5.64 -5.14
CA MET A 64 -10.69 4.81 -4.26
C MET A 64 -11.39 3.55 -3.75
N ASP A 65 -12.71 3.57 -3.75
CA ASP A 65 -13.57 2.57 -3.14
C ASP A 65 -14.31 1.71 -4.18
N ARG A 66 -13.72 1.54 -5.38
CA ARG A 66 -14.45 0.95 -6.51
C ARG A 66 -13.72 -0.21 -7.19
N TYR A 67 -12.96 -0.97 -6.44
CA TYR A 67 -12.28 -2.13 -7.03
C TYR A 67 -12.59 -3.43 -6.31
N GLU A 68 -12.75 -4.46 -7.11
CA GLU A 68 -12.53 -5.84 -6.72
C GLU A 68 -11.14 -6.27 -7.18
N PHE A 69 -10.42 -7.04 -6.37
CA PHE A 69 -9.11 -7.59 -6.72
C PHE A 69 -8.75 -8.80 -5.86
N LEU A 70 -7.76 -9.57 -6.30
CA LEU A 70 -7.10 -10.57 -5.47
C LEU A 70 -5.92 -9.95 -4.71
N SER A 71 -5.80 -10.30 -3.43
CA SER A 71 -4.68 -9.93 -2.56
C SER A 71 -3.99 -11.18 -2.06
N ASN A 72 -2.69 -11.28 -2.27
CA ASN A 72 -1.82 -12.22 -1.57
C ASN A 72 -1.05 -11.44 -0.53
N GLU A 73 -1.19 -11.81 0.73
CA GLU A 73 -0.58 -11.11 1.85
C GLU A 73 0.09 -12.09 2.82
N ARG A 74 1.34 -11.79 3.15
CA ARG A 74 2.05 -12.37 4.30
C ARG A 74 2.45 -11.24 5.23
N SER A 75 1.95 -11.27 6.48
CA SER A 75 2.18 -10.21 7.45
C SER A 75 1.85 -10.68 8.86
N GLU A 76 2.08 -9.83 9.84
CA GLU A 76 1.61 -10.06 11.22
C GLU A 76 0.08 -10.32 11.28
N ARG A 77 -0.71 -9.65 10.42
CA ARG A 77 -2.17 -9.87 10.33
C ARG A 77 -2.52 -11.30 9.94
N THR A 78 -1.73 -11.91 9.08
CA THR A 78 -1.94 -13.27 8.58
C THR A 78 -1.23 -14.33 9.44
N GLY A 79 -0.55 -13.93 10.51
CA GLY A 79 0.28 -14.82 11.34
C GLY A 79 1.45 -15.39 10.56
N GLU A 80 2.05 -14.59 9.65
CA GLU A 80 3.16 -14.95 8.76
C GLU A 80 2.82 -16.05 7.74
N HIS A 81 1.53 -16.41 7.59
CA HIS A 81 1.05 -17.27 6.52
C HIS A 81 0.70 -16.44 5.28
N MET A 82 0.90 -17.03 4.10
CA MET A 82 0.44 -16.41 2.86
C MET A 82 -1.06 -16.61 2.72
N TRP A 83 -1.84 -15.52 2.89
CA TRP A 83 -3.28 -15.52 2.65
C TRP A 83 -3.57 -15.04 1.24
N THR A 84 -4.44 -15.77 0.54
CA THR A 84 -5.05 -15.31 -0.72
C THR A 84 -6.47 -14.90 -0.42
N GLU A 85 -6.79 -13.64 -0.64
CA GLU A 85 -8.10 -13.06 -0.37
C GLU A 85 -8.68 -12.42 -1.61
N ARG A 86 -9.98 -12.55 -1.81
CA ARG A 86 -10.76 -11.66 -2.67
C ARG A 86 -11.15 -10.44 -1.87
N VAL A 87 -10.93 -9.27 -2.43
CA VAL A 87 -11.16 -8.00 -1.76
C VAL A 87 -12.08 -7.14 -2.60
N VAL A 88 -13.12 -6.59 -1.97
CA VAL A 88 -13.96 -5.53 -2.56
C VAL A 88 -13.83 -4.28 -1.71
N GLU A 89 -13.51 -3.18 -2.35
CA GLU A 89 -13.43 -1.87 -1.72
C GLU A 89 -14.82 -1.25 -1.58
N THR A 90 -15.08 -0.61 -0.44
CA THR A 90 -16.27 0.21 -0.19
C THR A 90 -15.87 1.51 0.50
N ALA A 91 -16.73 2.51 0.47
CA ALA A 91 -16.49 3.77 1.18
C ALA A 91 -16.30 3.58 2.71
N GLN A 92 -16.77 2.48 3.27
CA GLN A 92 -16.65 2.16 4.68
C GLN A 92 -15.39 1.35 5.04
N GLY A 93 -14.80 0.65 4.07
CA GLY A 93 -13.61 -0.20 4.27
C GLY A 93 -13.54 -1.32 3.25
N ARG A 94 -12.59 -2.25 3.43
CA ARG A 94 -12.34 -3.37 2.51
C ARG A 94 -12.99 -4.64 3.02
N ILE A 95 -13.95 -5.16 2.28
CA ILE A 95 -14.52 -6.49 2.51
C ILE A 95 -13.56 -7.52 1.92
N ARG A 96 -13.09 -8.44 2.74
CA ARG A 96 -12.12 -9.49 2.37
C ARG A 96 -12.74 -10.84 2.58
N PHE A 97 -12.59 -11.74 1.62
CA PHE A 97 -12.95 -13.14 1.70
C PHE A 97 -11.71 -14.00 1.52
N LEU A 98 -11.35 -14.75 2.55
CA LEU A 98 -10.20 -15.67 2.50
C LEU A 98 -10.51 -16.84 1.57
N LEU A 99 -9.64 -17.09 0.60
CA LEU A 99 -9.77 -18.16 -0.39
C LEU A 99 -8.79 -19.31 -0.13
N ALA A 100 -7.56 -18.97 0.27
CA ALA A 100 -6.51 -19.95 0.49
C ALA A 100 -5.50 -19.48 1.55
N VAL A 101 -4.83 -20.43 2.18
CA VAL A 101 -3.72 -20.23 3.10
C VAL A 101 -2.54 -21.05 2.63
N ASP A 102 -1.36 -20.43 2.46
CA ASP A 102 -0.14 -21.06 1.95
C ASP A 102 -0.36 -21.84 0.64
N GLY A 103 -1.16 -21.25 -0.26
CA GLY A 103 -1.52 -21.84 -1.57
C GLY A 103 -2.52 -22.99 -1.50
N ARG A 104 -3.04 -23.33 -0.32
CA ARG A 104 -4.05 -24.38 -0.14
C ARG A 104 -5.43 -23.77 0.03
N PRO A 105 -6.43 -24.14 -0.79
CA PRO A 105 -7.81 -23.72 -0.63
C PRO A 105 -8.34 -24.04 0.78
N LEU A 106 -9.30 -23.26 1.24
CA LEU A 106 -9.96 -23.53 2.52
C LEU A 106 -10.69 -24.86 2.51
N SER A 107 -10.70 -25.55 3.64
CA SER A 107 -11.64 -26.66 3.86
C SER A 107 -13.07 -26.13 3.95
N ALA A 108 -14.06 -27.00 3.74
CA ALA A 108 -15.48 -26.64 3.86
C ALA A 108 -15.82 -26.02 5.24
N GLU A 109 -15.20 -26.50 6.32
CA GLU A 109 -15.38 -25.94 7.65
C GLU A 109 -14.77 -24.52 7.76
N GLN A 110 -13.57 -24.32 7.21
CA GLN A 110 -12.93 -23.01 7.20
C GLN A 110 -13.71 -22.00 6.35
N GLU A 111 -14.20 -22.44 5.19
CA GLU A 111 -15.03 -21.61 4.32
C GLU A 111 -16.34 -21.21 5.02
N GLN A 112 -17.01 -22.15 5.68
CA GLN A 112 -18.23 -21.85 6.44
C GLN A 112 -17.97 -20.86 7.56
N LYS A 113 -16.86 -20.97 8.28
CA LYS A 113 -16.44 -20.03 9.30
C LYS A 113 -16.19 -18.63 8.72
N GLU A 114 -15.58 -18.56 7.55
CA GLU A 114 -15.30 -17.29 6.88
C GLU A 114 -16.62 -16.63 6.40
N ARG A 115 -17.56 -17.40 5.84
CA ARG A 115 -18.91 -16.92 5.52
C ARG A 115 -19.65 -16.42 6.77
N GLY A 116 -19.53 -17.12 7.90
CA GLY A 116 -20.06 -16.67 9.19
C GLY A 116 -19.48 -15.34 9.66
N ARG A 117 -18.17 -15.12 9.44
CA ARG A 117 -17.50 -13.85 9.70
C ARG A 117 -18.05 -12.71 8.83
N LEU A 118 -18.28 -12.97 7.56
CA LEU A 118 -18.87 -11.99 6.63
C LEU A 118 -20.33 -11.67 7.00
N ALA A 119 -21.12 -12.68 7.35
CA ALA A 119 -22.49 -12.48 7.81
C ALA A 119 -22.52 -11.61 9.09
N ALA A 120 -21.55 -11.76 10.00
CA ALA A 120 -21.44 -10.92 11.18
C ALA A 120 -21.09 -9.45 10.83
N ILE A 121 -20.31 -9.20 9.76
CA ILE A 121 -20.05 -7.84 9.27
C ILE A 121 -21.34 -7.19 8.77
N VAL A 122 -22.16 -7.93 8.03
CA VAL A 122 -23.46 -7.42 7.56
C VAL A 122 -24.41 -7.14 8.72
N ALA A 123 -24.38 -7.97 9.77
CA ALA A 123 -25.22 -7.80 10.95
C ALA A 123 -24.78 -6.62 11.85
N ASP A 124 -23.48 -6.32 11.91
CA ASP A 124 -22.92 -5.17 12.65
C ASP A 124 -21.97 -4.33 11.75
N PRO A 125 -22.52 -3.54 10.84
CA PRO A 125 -21.73 -2.67 9.97
C PRO A 125 -20.91 -1.62 10.74
N ASN A 126 -21.44 -1.12 11.86
CA ASN A 126 -20.76 -0.09 12.65
C ASN A 126 -19.51 -0.63 13.34
N GLY A 127 -19.58 -1.87 13.87
CA GLY A 127 -18.40 -2.54 14.41
C GLY A 127 -17.34 -2.81 13.35
N PHE A 128 -17.74 -3.11 12.12
CA PHE A 128 -16.82 -3.22 10.98
C PHE A 128 -16.16 -1.87 10.69
N VAL A 129 -16.93 -0.79 10.50
CA VAL A 129 -16.40 0.56 10.21
C VAL A 129 -15.42 1.02 11.29
N ALA A 130 -15.73 0.77 12.56
CA ALA A 130 -14.85 1.13 13.68
C ALA A 130 -13.48 0.39 13.62
N ARG A 131 -13.45 -0.84 13.13
CA ARG A 131 -12.19 -1.59 12.93
C ARG A 131 -11.40 -1.09 11.72
N GLU A 132 -12.09 -0.76 10.62
CA GLU A 132 -11.45 -0.24 9.40
C GLU A 132 -10.95 1.20 9.55
N SER A 133 -11.45 1.97 10.54
CA SER A 133 -10.99 3.35 10.77
C SER A 133 -9.48 3.44 11.01
N ALA A 134 -8.88 2.48 11.69
CA ALA A 134 -7.44 2.44 11.93
C ALA A 134 -6.64 2.33 10.63
N GLN A 135 -7.16 1.62 9.62
CA GLN A 135 -6.52 1.54 8.30
C GLN A 135 -6.63 2.87 7.55
N LYS A 136 -7.74 3.58 7.66
CA LYS A 136 -7.87 4.93 7.07
C LYS A 136 -6.91 5.94 7.69
N ASP A 137 -6.68 5.84 8.99
CA ASP A 137 -5.68 6.66 9.69
C ASP A 137 -4.27 6.36 9.17
N ASP A 138 -3.94 5.10 8.95
CA ASP A 138 -2.66 4.69 8.37
C ASP A 138 -2.50 5.24 6.94
N GLU A 139 -3.54 5.19 6.11
CA GLU A 139 -3.54 5.75 4.75
C GLU A 139 -3.36 7.28 4.77
N ALA A 140 -4.04 7.99 5.67
CA ALA A 140 -3.88 9.43 5.83
C ALA A 140 -2.46 9.80 6.29
N GLN A 141 -1.90 9.05 7.24
CA GLN A 141 -0.53 9.25 7.70
C GLN A 141 0.48 9.06 6.58
N ALA A 142 0.24 8.10 5.75
CA ALA A 142 1.07 7.79 4.62
C ALA A 142 1.07 8.88 3.54
N ARG A 143 -0.10 9.44 3.23
CA ARG A 143 -0.21 10.62 2.35
C ARG A 143 0.55 11.81 2.95
N LYS A 144 0.45 12.02 4.26
CA LYS A 144 1.25 13.02 4.94
C LYS A 144 2.75 12.80 4.72
N MET A 145 3.24 11.56 4.84
CA MET A 145 4.65 11.24 4.60
C MET A 145 5.05 11.48 3.13
N LEU A 146 4.19 11.17 2.16
CA LEU A 146 4.43 11.46 0.75
C LEU A 146 4.66 12.96 0.52
N ASN A 147 3.83 13.81 1.13
CA ASN A 147 3.94 15.27 1.03
C ASN A 147 5.23 15.83 1.66
N LEU A 148 5.89 15.06 2.50
CA LEU A 148 7.18 15.45 3.09
C LEU A 148 8.38 15.16 2.18
N LEU A 149 8.26 14.33 1.15
CA LEU A 149 9.40 13.93 0.30
C LEU A 149 10.22 15.10 -0.24
N PRO A 150 9.62 16.21 -0.74
CA PRO A 150 10.38 17.34 -1.28
C PRO A 150 11.28 18.06 -0.27
N GLN A 151 10.95 18.00 1.02
CA GLN A 151 11.75 18.62 2.07
C GLN A 151 12.65 17.60 2.78
N ALA A 152 12.23 16.35 2.83
CA ALA A 152 12.95 15.26 3.48
C ALA A 152 14.24 14.88 2.76
N PHE A 153 14.22 14.97 1.41
CA PHE A 153 15.26 14.39 0.58
C PHE A 153 15.86 15.35 -0.43
N ILE A 154 17.10 15.04 -0.78
CA ILE A 154 17.78 15.53 -1.99
C ILE A 154 17.65 14.42 -3.03
N PHE A 155 17.28 14.79 -4.27
CA PHE A 155 17.12 13.89 -5.39
C PHE A 155 18.26 14.12 -6.37
N ASP A 156 18.96 13.04 -6.74
CA ASP A 156 20.11 13.07 -7.67
C ASP A 156 20.07 11.89 -8.66
N ASN A 157 21.14 11.72 -9.44
CA ASN A 157 21.27 10.67 -10.45
C ASN A 157 20.07 10.57 -11.39
N VAL A 158 19.49 11.71 -11.76
CA VAL A 158 18.26 11.78 -12.54
C VAL A 158 18.50 11.34 -13.98
N ARG A 159 17.68 10.40 -14.44
CA ARG A 159 17.68 9.86 -15.80
C ARG A 159 16.27 9.78 -16.33
N LEU A 160 16.08 10.10 -17.60
CA LEU A 160 14.86 9.81 -18.33
C LEU A 160 15.14 8.64 -19.29
N GLU A 161 14.56 7.49 -19.00
CA GLU A 161 14.75 6.27 -19.76
C GLU A 161 13.40 5.67 -20.14
N ASN A 162 13.14 5.53 -21.42
CA ASN A 162 11.90 4.93 -21.94
C ASN A 162 10.63 5.57 -21.39
N GLY A 163 10.60 6.90 -21.23
CA GLY A 163 9.45 7.61 -20.67
C GLY A 163 9.30 7.52 -19.16
N VAL A 164 10.33 7.06 -18.45
CA VAL A 164 10.35 6.95 -16.99
C VAL A 164 11.47 7.81 -16.43
N TRP A 165 11.13 8.72 -15.53
CA TRP A 165 12.09 9.40 -14.67
C TRP A 165 12.57 8.44 -13.60
N LYS A 166 13.87 8.20 -13.53
CA LYS A 166 14.52 7.44 -12.46
C LYS A 166 15.46 8.37 -11.71
N MET A 167 15.39 8.36 -10.40
CA MET A 167 16.25 9.17 -9.54
C MET A 167 16.50 8.49 -8.21
N ASP A 168 17.66 8.76 -7.63
CA ASP A 168 17.99 8.36 -6.28
C ASP A 168 17.61 9.46 -5.32
N PHE A 169 17.37 9.10 -4.05
CA PHE A 169 17.14 10.06 -2.98
C PHE A 169 17.94 9.72 -1.73
N HIS A 170 18.36 10.75 -1.03
CA HIS A 170 19.08 10.62 0.23
C HIS A 170 18.66 11.75 1.19
N PRO A 171 18.92 11.61 2.53
CA PRO A 171 18.53 12.59 3.52
C PRO A 171 18.95 14.01 3.20
N ASN A 172 18.03 14.96 3.34
CA ASN A 172 18.35 16.38 3.28
C ASN A 172 18.85 16.86 4.66
N PRO A 173 20.13 17.21 4.83
CA PRO A 173 20.67 17.61 6.14
C PRO A 173 20.09 18.91 6.68
N LYS A 174 19.37 19.67 5.83
CA LYS A 174 18.72 20.95 6.23
C LYS A 174 17.27 20.74 6.68
N SER A 175 16.74 19.53 6.58
CA SER A 175 15.36 19.23 6.98
C SER A 175 15.24 19.18 8.51
N SER A 176 14.11 19.66 9.02
CA SER A 176 13.73 19.54 10.43
C SER A 176 12.70 18.43 10.60
N GLN A 177 12.82 17.65 11.66
CA GLN A 177 11.97 16.49 11.96
C GLN A 177 11.16 16.79 13.21
N HIS A 178 9.85 16.56 13.17
CA HIS A 178 8.94 16.90 14.26
C HIS A 178 8.29 15.67 14.94
N GLY A 179 8.58 14.47 14.45
CA GLY A 179 7.99 13.23 14.96
C GLY A 179 8.90 12.01 14.80
N ILE A 180 8.43 10.88 15.33
CA ILE A 180 9.18 9.61 15.26
C ILE A 180 9.19 9.09 13.82
N GLU A 181 8.04 9.11 13.16
CA GLU A 181 7.86 8.65 11.78
C GLU A 181 8.71 9.49 10.82
N GLU A 182 8.70 10.82 11.00
CA GLU A 182 9.52 11.73 10.19
C GLU A 182 11.01 11.45 10.39
N ARG A 183 11.43 11.15 11.62
CA ARG A 183 12.83 10.81 11.91
C ARG A 183 13.30 9.56 11.19
N VAL A 184 12.44 8.54 11.12
CA VAL A 184 12.72 7.30 10.38
C VAL A 184 12.72 7.57 8.88
N LEU A 185 11.67 8.24 8.35
CA LEU A 185 11.58 8.59 6.95
C LEU A 185 12.81 9.39 6.49
N PHE A 186 13.14 10.45 7.19
CA PHE A 186 14.22 11.38 6.82
C PHE A 186 15.64 10.78 6.96
N ALA A 187 15.76 9.60 7.52
CA ALA A 187 17.01 8.85 7.59
C ALA A 187 17.17 7.83 6.45
N MET A 188 16.14 7.64 5.63
CA MET A 188 16.16 6.68 4.52
C MET A 188 16.91 7.20 3.31
N SER A 189 17.45 6.27 2.52
CA SER A 189 17.96 6.51 1.17
C SER A 189 17.36 5.46 0.25
N GLY A 190 17.18 5.79 -1.02
CA GLY A 190 16.54 4.86 -1.94
C GLY A 190 16.43 5.41 -3.36
N SER A 191 15.47 4.88 -4.10
CA SER A 191 15.19 5.27 -5.47
C SER A 191 13.70 5.45 -5.75
N VAL A 192 13.37 6.25 -6.75
CA VAL A 192 12.02 6.42 -7.25
C VAL A 192 11.99 6.42 -8.76
N ALA A 193 11.00 5.74 -9.33
CA ALA A 193 10.67 5.73 -10.75
C ALA A 193 9.29 6.35 -10.96
N ILE A 194 9.20 7.33 -11.86
CA ILE A 194 7.99 8.11 -12.12
C ILE A 194 7.69 8.06 -13.62
N ASP A 195 6.46 7.72 -13.99
CA ASP A 195 5.99 7.85 -15.37
C ASP A 195 6.06 9.31 -15.81
N ALA A 196 6.81 9.59 -16.88
CA ALA A 196 7.08 10.96 -17.31
C ALA A 196 5.86 11.64 -17.97
N LYS A 197 4.93 10.86 -18.49
CA LYS A 197 3.73 11.37 -19.16
C LYS A 197 2.58 11.61 -18.20
N GLN A 198 2.41 10.69 -17.28
CA GLN A 198 1.31 10.72 -16.31
C GLN A 198 1.72 11.31 -14.96
N GLU A 199 3.02 11.53 -14.75
CA GLU A 199 3.59 12.05 -13.50
C GLU A 199 3.12 11.25 -12.28
N ARG A 200 3.16 9.90 -12.39
CA ARG A 200 2.71 8.94 -11.37
C ARG A 200 3.85 8.05 -10.92
N ILE A 201 3.86 7.68 -9.65
CA ILE A 201 4.85 6.71 -9.13
C ILE A 201 4.63 5.35 -9.80
N LEU A 202 5.68 4.82 -10.41
CA LEU A 202 5.77 3.42 -10.85
C LEU A 202 6.37 2.54 -9.78
N HIS A 203 7.45 3.03 -9.18
CA HIS A 203 8.18 2.32 -8.12
C HIS A 203 8.80 3.32 -7.16
N ILE A 204 8.80 2.98 -5.89
CA ILE A 204 9.58 3.67 -4.87
C ILE A 204 10.12 2.63 -3.89
N GLU A 205 11.40 2.76 -3.53
CA GLU A 205 12.01 1.95 -2.50
C GLU A 205 12.88 2.80 -1.59
N GLY A 206 12.97 2.42 -0.32
CA GLY A 206 13.82 3.09 0.64
C GLY A 206 14.41 2.12 1.66
N ARG A 207 15.62 2.41 2.12
CA ARG A 207 16.34 1.61 3.11
C ARG A 207 16.98 2.54 4.13
N LEU A 208 17.01 2.10 5.39
CA LEU A 208 17.80 2.75 6.44
C LEU A 208 19.28 2.33 6.32
N PRO A 209 20.19 3.24 6.02
CA PRO A 209 21.63 2.94 5.95
C PRO A 209 22.26 2.75 7.34
N SER A 210 21.64 3.29 8.39
CA SER A 210 22.12 3.22 9.77
C SER A 210 20.95 3.10 10.75
N ASP A 211 21.24 2.72 11.99
CA ASP A 211 20.25 2.66 13.06
C ASP A 211 19.66 4.06 13.35
N VAL A 212 18.35 4.14 13.54
CA VAL A 212 17.64 5.35 13.97
C VAL A 212 17.19 5.19 15.40
N SER A 213 17.79 5.95 16.30
CA SER A 213 17.48 5.95 17.73
C SER A 213 16.37 6.95 18.08
N ILE A 214 15.43 6.51 18.88
CA ILE A 214 14.28 7.27 19.37
C ILE A 214 14.41 7.42 20.88
N GLY A 215 14.30 8.67 21.39
CA GLY A 215 14.48 8.96 22.81
C GLY A 215 15.87 8.55 23.32
N PHE A 216 16.94 8.95 22.61
CA PHE A 216 18.32 8.57 22.89
C PHE A 216 18.55 7.04 22.91
N GLY A 217 17.76 6.29 22.17
CA GLY A 217 17.82 4.81 22.15
C GLY A 217 17.11 4.12 23.33
N LEU A 218 16.58 4.90 24.26
CA LEU A 218 15.85 4.35 25.43
C LEU A 218 14.43 3.93 25.10
N LEU A 219 13.75 4.63 24.16
CA LEU A 219 12.36 4.35 23.79
C LEU A 219 12.29 3.30 22.67
N ALA A 220 13.07 3.49 21.61
CA ALA A 220 13.13 2.54 20.50
C ALA A 220 14.38 2.76 19.66
N THR A 221 14.72 1.77 18.87
CA THR A 221 15.72 1.86 17.79
C THR A 221 15.19 1.11 16.58
N VAL A 222 15.13 1.77 15.43
CA VAL A 222 14.89 1.11 14.15
C VAL A 222 16.25 0.80 13.54
N ARG A 223 16.44 -0.47 13.14
CA ARG A 223 17.76 -0.94 12.71
C ARG A 223 18.08 -0.62 11.28
N ALA A 224 19.35 -0.44 11.01
CA ALA A 224 19.92 -0.44 9.67
C ALA A 224 19.45 -1.69 8.89
N GLY A 225 19.23 -1.50 7.57
CA GLY A 225 18.70 -2.55 6.71
C GLY A 225 17.17 -2.65 6.69
N SER A 226 16.45 -2.00 7.64
CA SER A 226 15.00 -1.81 7.50
C SER A 226 14.69 -1.12 6.18
N HIS A 227 13.71 -1.66 5.43
CA HIS A 227 13.40 -1.17 4.08
C HIS A 227 11.93 -1.31 3.74
N PHE A 228 11.52 -0.59 2.73
CA PHE A 228 10.23 -0.73 2.08
C PHE A 228 10.37 -0.62 0.57
N SER A 229 9.41 -1.17 -0.17
CA SER A 229 9.20 -0.88 -1.58
C SER A 229 7.71 -0.89 -1.92
N SER A 230 7.36 -0.15 -2.96
CA SER A 230 6.00 -0.14 -3.48
C SER A 230 6.03 -0.02 -5.01
N ASP A 231 5.29 -0.90 -5.66
CA ASP A 231 5.07 -0.89 -7.10
C ASP A 231 3.64 -0.48 -7.41
N ARG A 232 3.48 0.33 -8.46
CA ARG A 232 2.19 0.77 -8.95
C ARG A 232 2.06 0.55 -10.44
N ALA A 233 0.83 0.36 -10.90
CA ALA A 233 0.51 0.19 -12.30
C ALA A 233 -0.84 0.79 -12.63
N ASP A 234 -1.00 1.22 -13.88
CA ASP A 234 -2.30 1.56 -14.44
C ASP A 234 -3.18 0.30 -14.56
N LYS A 235 -4.40 0.38 -14.06
CA LYS A 235 -5.43 -0.65 -14.12
C LYS A 235 -6.71 -0.06 -14.69
N GLY A 236 -6.73 0.07 -16.02
CA GLY A 236 -7.90 0.61 -16.73
C GLY A 236 -8.08 2.11 -16.55
N GLY A 237 -6.99 2.88 -16.59
CA GLY A 237 -7.01 4.34 -16.42
C GLY A 237 -6.87 4.81 -14.98
N HIS A 238 -6.74 3.87 -14.03
CA HIS A 238 -6.57 4.18 -12.61
C HIS A 238 -5.28 3.56 -12.06
N TRP A 239 -4.46 4.38 -11.42
CA TRP A 239 -3.21 3.92 -10.81
C TRP A 239 -3.45 3.18 -9.51
N ARG A 240 -3.02 1.93 -9.46
CA ARG A 240 -3.22 1.04 -8.29
C ARG A 240 -1.89 0.49 -7.81
N THR A 241 -1.77 0.38 -6.48
CA THR A 241 -0.65 -0.33 -5.88
C THR A 241 -0.81 -1.82 -6.14
N VAL A 242 0.17 -2.41 -6.81
CA VAL A 242 0.18 -3.84 -7.17
C VAL A 242 1.07 -4.66 -6.25
N HIS A 243 2.09 -4.05 -5.66
CA HIS A 243 2.96 -4.71 -4.68
C HIS A 243 3.41 -3.74 -3.59
N VAL A 244 3.48 -4.21 -2.37
CA VAL A 244 4.08 -3.51 -1.22
C VAL A 244 4.89 -4.51 -0.44
N LEU A 245 6.16 -4.18 -0.21
CA LEU A 245 7.05 -4.90 0.69
C LEU A 245 7.49 -3.97 1.80
N THR A 246 7.43 -4.43 3.04
CA THR A 246 7.98 -3.72 4.19
C THR A 246 8.70 -4.70 5.08
N ALA A 247 9.95 -4.42 5.42
CA ALA A 247 10.73 -5.18 6.37
C ALA A 247 11.39 -4.22 7.37
N MET A 248 10.80 -4.13 8.55
CA MET A 248 11.26 -3.24 9.61
C MET A 248 11.74 -4.05 10.79
N GLN A 249 12.96 -3.80 11.23
CA GLN A 249 13.57 -4.44 12.40
C GLN A 249 13.92 -3.39 13.44
N GLY A 250 13.73 -3.72 14.70
CA GLY A 250 14.00 -2.74 15.74
C GLY A 250 14.00 -3.33 17.15
N LYS A 251 14.17 -2.44 18.10
CA LYS A 251 13.97 -2.70 19.53
C LYS A 251 13.04 -1.62 20.07
N ALA A 252 12.08 -2.00 20.84
CA ALA A 252 11.20 -1.09 21.58
C ALA A 252 11.41 -1.27 23.08
N ILE A 253 10.90 -0.35 23.86
CA ILE A 253 10.97 -0.25 25.32
C ILE A 253 11.31 -1.60 26.01
N LEU A 254 12.29 -1.60 26.91
CA LEU A 254 12.77 -2.77 27.64
C LEU A 254 13.45 -3.85 26.78
N PHE A 255 14.12 -3.43 25.67
CA PHE A 255 14.91 -4.32 24.80
C PHE A 255 14.13 -5.42 24.08
N LYS A 256 12.80 -5.31 24.01
CA LYS A 256 11.97 -6.22 23.21
C LYS A 256 12.31 -6.01 21.73
N SER A 257 12.80 -7.05 21.08
CA SER A 257 12.98 -7.03 19.62
C SER A 257 11.61 -6.96 18.95
N VAL A 258 11.48 -6.09 17.96
CA VAL A 258 10.29 -5.97 17.10
C VAL A 258 10.78 -6.20 15.68
N SER A 259 10.26 -7.23 15.04
CA SER A 259 10.40 -7.44 13.60
C SER A 259 9.01 -7.40 13.01
N ARG A 260 8.86 -6.67 11.92
CA ARG A 260 7.63 -6.64 11.13
C ARG A 260 8.00 -6.79 9.68
N GLU A 261 7.43 -7.80 9.08
CA GLU A 261 7.52 -8.03 7.66
C GLU A 261 6.11 -8.03 7.08
N SER A 262 5.95 -7.42 5.93
CA SER A 262 4.70 -7.42 5.19
C SER A 262 5.03 -7.49 3.71
N ASP A 263 4.48 -8.48 3.03
CA ASP A 263 4.56 -8.67 1.59
C ASP A 263 3.15 -8.81 1.05
N ILE A 264 2.71 -7.83 0.26
CA ILE A 264 1.34 -7.76 -0.26
C ILE A 264 1.40 -7.57 -1.77
N THR A 265 0.90 -8.55 -2.51
CA THR A 265 0.73 -8.47 -3.97
C THR A 265 -0.75 -8.43 -4.29
N ARG A 266 -1.14 -7.54 -5.22
CA ARG A 266 -2.53 -7.39 -5.69
C ARG A 266 -2.61 -7.61 -7.18
N SER A 267 -3.62 -8.35 -7.62
CA SER A 267 -3.84 -8.73 -9.01
C SER A 267 -5.33 -8.79 -9.34
N GLU A 268 -5.65 -9.06 -10.60
CA GLU A 268 -7.02 -9.23 -11.07
C GLU A 268 -7.94 -8.07 -10.68
N PHE A 269 -7.49 -6.84 -10.94
CA PHE A 269 -8.27 -5.66 -10.66
C PHE A 269 -9.46 -5.53 -11.61
N HIS A 270 -10.66 -5.41 -11.05
CA HIS A 270 -11.90 -5.11 -11.75
C HIS A 270 -12.48 -3.82 -11.19
N TYR A 271 -12.68 -2.83 -12.06
CA TYR A 271 -13.33 -1.58 -11.68
C TYR A 271 -14.84 -1.80 -11.54
N LEU A 272 -15.41 -1.24 -10.50
CA LEU A 272 -16.84 -1.28 -10.20
C LEU A 272 -17.45 0.08 -10.55
N ASP A 273 -18.40 0.12 -11.48
CA ASP A 273 -19.00 1.37 -11.99
C ASP A 273 -19.70 2.19 -10.89
N GLU A 274 -20.22 1.51 -9.88
CA GLU A 274 -20.89 2.13 -8.73
C GLU A 274 -20.25 1.71 -7.41
N GLY A 275 -20.28 2.62 -6.44
CA GLY A 275 -19.87 2.32 -5.07
C GLY A 275 -20.79 1.28 -4.44
N MET A 276 -20.20 0.34 -3.70
CA MET A 276 -20.95 -0.76 -3.08
C MET A 276 -21.21 -0.51 -1.59
N THR A 277 -22.40 -0.93 -1.14
CA THR A 277 -22.67 -1.12 0.29
C THR A 277 -21.93 -2.32 0.83
N ILE A 278 -21.74 -2.38 2.14
CA ILE A 278 -21.12 -3.54 2.81
C ILE A 278 -21.82 -4.86 2.42
N ALA A 279 -23.17 -4.89 2.40
CA ALA A 279 -23.93 -6.08 2.06
C ALA A 279 -23.72 -6.52 0.61
N GLN A 280 -23.69 -5.58 -0.35
CA GLN A 280 -23.40 -5.87 -1.75
C GLN A 280 -21.97 -6.37 -1.94
N ALA A 281 -21.00 -5.76 -1.27
CA ALA A 281 -19.60 -6.18 -1.32
C ALA A 281 -19.41 -7.58 -0.73
N VAL A 282 -20.10 -7.91 0.37
CA VAL A 282 -20.10 -9.29 0.93
C VAL A 282 -20.68 -10.28 -0.08
N ALA A 283 -21.83 -9.98 -0.67
CA ALA A 283 -22.44 -10.85 -1.69
C ALA A 283 -21.51 -11.05 -2.90
N LEU A 284 -20.79 -10.01 -3.32
CA LEU A 284 -19.86 -10.10 -4.46
C LEU A 284 -18.65 -10.98 -4.13
N VAL A 285 -17.99 -10.79 -2.99
CA VAL A 285 -16.82 -11.61 -2.63
C VAL A 285 -17.18 -13.09 -2.44
N GLU A 286 -18.41 -13.38 -2.02
CA GLU A 286 -18.91 -14.76 -1.85
C GLU A 286 -19.33 -15.43 -3.18
N ALA A 287 -19.82 -14.65 -4.15
CA ALA A 287 -20.27 -15.14 -5.45
C ALA A 287 -19.11 -15.54 -6.37
N GLY A 288 -17.95 -14.91 -6.22
CA GLY A 288 -16.76 -15.26 -6.97
C GLY A 288 -16.27 -16.64 -6.54
N GLY A 289 -16.25 -17.62 -7.48
CA GLY A 289 -15.75 -18.98 -7.25
C GLY A 289 -14.31 -19.02 -6.71
N PRO A 290 -13.78 -20.21 -6.36
CA PRO A 290 -12.42 -20.34 -5.82
C PRO A 290 -11.41 -19.71 -6.78
N ALA A 291 -10.42 -19.02 -6.20
CA ALA A 291 -9.33 -18.43 -6.97
C ALA A 291 -8.71 -19.49 -7.87
N ARG A 292 -8.68 -19.23 -9.18
CA ARG A 292 -7.90 -20.08 -10.09
C ARG A 292 -6.45 -19.96 -9.67
N THR A 293 -5.88 -21.06 -9.21
CA THR A 293 -4.44 -21.11 -8.94
C THR A 293 -3.72 -20.96 -10.28
N ALA A 294 -2.58 -20.24 -10.28
CA ALA A 294 -1.75 -20.01 -11.48
C ALA A 294 -1.29 -21.27 -12.24
N GLY A 295 -1.67 -22.46 -11.76
CA GLY A 295 -1.47 -23.76 -12.42
C GLY A 295 -2.50 -24.11 -13.51
N ASP A 296 -3.65 -23.43 -13.55
CA ASP A 296 -4.73 -23.81 -14.49
C ASP A 296 -4.59 -23.19 -15.89
N GLU A 297 -3.75 -22.16 -16.05
CA GLU A 297 -3.49 -21.54 -17.35
C GLU A 297 -2.57 -22.40 -18.25
N THR A 298 -1.71 -23.22 -17.64
CA THR A 298 -0.78 -24.09 -18.40
C THR A 298 -1.47 -25.32 -19.00
N ALA A 299 -2.65 -25.70 -18.53
CA ALA A 299 -3.38 -26.88 -19.00
C ALA A 299 -4.28 -26.62 -20.23
N ARG A 300 -4.53 -25.35 -20.61
CA ARG A 300 -5.39 -25.01 -21.77
C ARG A 300 -4.63 -24.72 -23.06
N ASN A 301 -3.29 -24.65 -23.01
CA ASN A 301 -2.42 -24.41 -24.19
C ASN A 301 -1.61 -25.67 -24.57
N ARG A 302 -2.14 -26.87 -24.33
CA ARG A 302 -1.58 -28.10 -24.88
C ARG A 302 -2.61 -28.83 -25.73
#